data_db971543f456aca1e1b1c3839108d54e
#
_entry.id   db971543f456aca1e1b1c3839108d54e
#
_cell.length_a   1.000
_cell.length_b   1.000
_cell.length_c   1.000
_cell.angle_alpha   90.00
_cell.angle_beta   90.00
_cell.angle_gamma   90.00
#
_symmetry.space_group_name_H-M   'P 1'
#
loop_
_entity.id
_entity.type
_entity.pdbx_description
1 polymer ?
#
loop_
_entity_poly.entity_id
_entity_poly.type
_entity_poly.pdbx_seq_one_letter_code
_entity_poly.pdbx_strand_id
1 'polypeptide(L)'
;MLKKYLRTILKLLYRVEVVGLENYYNAGNRVLIVANHCSFLDPPLLAAFLPDEITFAINTHIAGKWWMKPFLGLATVFLVDPTHPMSLKNLIHYLQHDTKVLIFPEGRITTTGSLMKIYDGTGMVADKSDAMILPIQITGAKYTPFSKLSGIVRLRWFPKITLTILPPTHIQARKELTGKNRRKSSGHILADLMADMQFISSPTRQTIFASLLNARHIHGGKHFVAEDLERKPLSYDALITRTLIIGHALQKITQPNENV
;
A
#
# COMPACT_ATOMS: atom_id res chain seq x y z
N MET A 1 11.51 12.26 -21.61
CA MET A 1 10.92 11.35 -22.62
C MET A 1 10.61 9.97 -22.03
N LEU A 2 11.55 9.28 -21.40
CA LEU A 2 11.38 7.91 -20.89
C LEU A 2 10.21 7.75 -19.90
N LYS A 3 10.05 8.68 -18.93
CA LYS A 3 8.92 8.71 -17.99
C LYS A 3 7.56 8.73 -18.72
N LYS A 4 7.42 9.49 -19.80
CA LYS A 4 6.18 9.58 -20.60
C LYS A 4 5.86 8.24 -21.30
N TYR A 5 6.86 7.59 -21.89
CA TYR A 5 6.69 6.27 -22.52
C TYR A 5 6.31 5.21 -21.49
N LEU A 6 7.02 5.16 -20.36
CA LEU A 6 6.73 4.23 -19.26
C LEU A 6 5.29 4.43 -18.75
N ARG A 7 4.88 5.68 -18.54
CA ARG A 7 3.50 6.01 -18.13
C ARG A 7 2.46 5.51 -19.14
N THR A 8 2.70 5.71 -20.45
CA THR A 8 1.77 5.27 -21.50
C THR A 8 1.65 3.75 -21.52
N ILE A 9 2.77 3.03 -21.46
CA ILE A 9 2.78 1.57 -21.43
C ILE A 9 2.05 1.03 -20.21
N LEU A 10 2.38 1.53 -19.02
CA LEU A 10 1.73 1.09 -17.78
C LEU A 10 0.24 1.43 -17.76
N LYS A 11 -0.15 2.61 -18.28
CA LYS A 11 -1.55 3.01 -18.40
C LYS A 11 -2.34 2.08 -19.32
N LEU A 12 -1.74 1.68 -20.44
CA LEU A 12 -2.37 0.77 -21.40
C LEU A 12 -2.51 -0.65 -20.83
N LEU A 13 -1.43 -1.20 -20.27
CA LEU A 13 -1.40 -2.57 -19.77
C LEU A 13 -2.23 -2.76 -18.50
N TYR A 14 -2.08 -1.85 -17.53
CA TYR A 14 -2.70 -1.99 -16.20
C TYR A 14 -3.91 -1.07 -15.98
N ARG A 15 -4.31 -0.29 -16.98
CA ARG A 15 -5.43 0.67 -16.88
C ARG A 15 -5.27 1.54 -15.62
N VAL A 16 -4.04 2.04 -15.42
CA VAL A 16 -3.69 2.77 -14.20
C VAL A 16 -4.55 4.02 -14.05
N GLU A 17 -5.18 4.13 -12.90
CA GLU A 17 -5.97 5.28 -12.47
C GLU A 17 -5.29 5.95 -11.29
N VAL A 18 -5.28 7.28 -11.28
CA VAL A 18 -4.77 8.08 -10.16
C VAL A 18 -5.93 8.89 -9.60
N VAL A 19 -6.19 8.72 -8.31
CA VAL A 19 -7.27 9.40 -7.58
C VAL A 19 -6.63 10.28 -6.51
N GLY A 20 -7.16 11.50 -6.34
CA GLY A 20 -6.68 12.45 -5.33
C GLY A 20 -5.38 13.16 -5.70
N LEU A 21 -5.13 13.39 -7.00
CA LEU A 21 -3.90 14.05 -7.46
C LEU A 21 -3.75 15.48 -6.91
N GLU A 22 -4.85 16.15 -6.57
CA GLU A 22 -4.89 17.44 -5.91
C GLU A 22 -4.17 17.42 -4.55
N ASN A 23 -4.22 16.32 -3.83
CA ASN A 23 -3.53 16.15 -2.56
C ASN A 23 -2.00 16.19 -2.71
N TYR A 24 -1.50 15.73 -3.87
CA TYR A 24 -0.08 15.81 -4.17
C TYR A 24 0.40 17.27 -4.29
N TYR A 25 -0.37 18.12 -4.95
CA TYR A 25 -0.03 19.55 -5.09
C TYR A 25 -0.20 20.31 -3.78
N ASN A 26 -1.16 19.91 -2.95
CA ASN A 26 -1.41 20.52 -1.64
C ASN A 26 -0.36 20.15 -0.58
N ALA A 27 0.45 19.11 -0.81
CA ALA A 27 1.46 18.66 0.15
C ALA A 27 2.68 19.58 0.27
N GLY A 28 2.88 20.50 -0.68
CA GLY A 28 4.02 21.43 -0.69
C GLY A 28 5.32 20.80 -1.21
N ASN A 29 6.46 21.31 -0.74
CA ASN A 29 7.78 20.92 -1.28
C ASN A 29 8.52 19.94 -0.36
N ARG A 30 8.39 20.07 0.97
CA ARG A 30 9.00 19.17 1.94
C ARG A 30 8.06 18.02 2.24
N VAL A 31 8.17 16.92 1.50
CA VAL A 31 7.20 15.84 1.55
C VAL A 31 7.86 14.48 1.72
N LEU A 32 7.39 13.74 2.72
CA LEU A 32 7.67 12.31 2.84
C LEU A 32 6.46 11.53 2.30
N ILE A 33 6.59 11.03 1.09
CA ILE A 33 5.59 10.18 0.47
C ILE A 33 5.72 8.79 1.07
N VAL A 34 4.62 8.25 1.61
CA VAL A 34 4.57 6.89 2.17
C VAL A 34 3.58 6.06 1.38
N ALA A 35 3.97 4.85 0.97
CA ALA A 35 3.11 3.96 0.22
C ALA A 35 3.20 2.52 0.75
N ASN A 36 2.12 1.74 0.57
CA ASN A 36 2.17 0.30 0.79
C ASN A 36 3.02 -0.38 -0.30
N HIS A 37 3.64 -1.51 0.04
CA HIS A 37 4.54 -2.21 -0.87
C HIS A 37 4.07 -3.63 -1.17
N CYS A 38 3.45 -3.83 -2.33
CA CYS A 38 2.80 -5.09 -2.68
C CYS A 38 3.35 -5.75 -3.96
N SER A 39 4.19 -5.04 -4.73
CA SER A 39 4.72 -5.55 -5.99
C SER A 39 6.05 -4.89 -6.35
N PHE A 40 6.88 -5.56 -7.14
CA PHE A 40 8.04 -4.93 -7.80
C PHE A 40 7.64 -3.83 -8.80
N LEU A 41 6.37 -3.75 -9.18
CA LEU A 41 5.83 -2.66 -10.02
C LEU A 41 5.58 -1.36 -9.25
N ASP A 42 5.53 -1.37 -7.91
CA ASP A 42 5.16 -0.18 -7.14
C ASP A 42 6.10 1.01 -7.39
N PRO A 43 7.45 0.85 -7.34
CA PRO A 43 8.35 1.96 -7.62
C PRO A 43 8.21 2.54 -9.05
N PRO A 44 8.21 1.72 -10.14
CA PRO A 44 8.01 2.26 -11.49
C PRO A 44 6.62 2.88 -11.70
N LEU A 45 5.56 2.39 -11.04
CA LEU A 45 4.24 3.02 -11.08
C LEU A 45 4.29 4.42 -10.46
N LEU A 46 4.84 4.56 -9.26
CA LEU A 46 4.94 5.86 -8.59
C LEU A 46 5.86 6.82 -9.36
N ALA A 47 7.00 6.35 -9.85
CA ALA A 47 7.90 7.16 -10.69
C ALA A 47 7.23 7.68 -11.97
N ALA A 48 6.38 6.86 -12.61
CA ALA A 48 5.72 7.23 -13.87
C ALA A 48 4.50 8.14 -13.69
N PHE A 49 3.74 7.96 -12.60
CA PHE A 49 2.43 8.60 -12.45
C PHE A 49 2.44 9.82 -11.52
N LEU A 50 3.40 9.95 -10.62
CA LEU A 50 3.53 11.18 -9.82
C LEU A 50 4.14 12.31 -10.66
N PRO A 51 3.71 13.59 -10.43
CA PRO A 51 4.08 14.70 -11.32
C PRO A 51 5.58 14.97 -11.39
N ASP A 52 6.23 15.10 -10.24
CA ASP A 52 7.63 15.53 -10.14
C ASP A 52 8.61 14.35 -10.26
N GLU A 53 9.89 14.67 -10.33
CA GLU A 53 10.96 13.70 -10.06
C GLU A 53 11.08 13.53 -8.55
N ILE A 54 10.91 12.30 -8.10
CA ILE A 54 10.88 11.94 -6.68
C ILE A 54 12.11 11.14 -6.34
N THR A 55 12.69 11.42 -5.18
CA THR A 55 13.79 10.64 -4.64
C THR A 55 13.26 9.41 -3.90
N PHE A 56 13.68 8.22 -4.29
CA PHE A 56 13.30 6.96 -3.65
C PHE A 56 14.28 6.61 -2.54
N ALA A 57 13.80 6.49 -1.31
CA ALA A 57 14.59 5.97 -0.20
C ALA A 57 14.65 4.44 -0.30
N ILE A 58 15.83 3.89 -0.59
CA ILE A 58 16.03 2.46 -0.85
C ILE A 58 17.07 1.90 0.13
N ASN A 59 16.77 0.71 0.66
CA ASN A 59 17.71 -0.03 1.50
C ASN A 59 18.98 -0.38 0.69
N THR A 60 20.16 -0.09 1.26
CA THR A 60 21.47 -0.35 0.64
C THR A 60 21.63 -1.79 0.19
N HIS A 61 21.15 -2.77 0.98
CA HIS A 61 21.21 -4.19 0.61
C HIS A 61 20.35 -4.54 -0.61
N ILE A 62 19.24 -3.82 -0.82
CA ILE A 62 18.38 -4.00 -1.99
C ILE A 62 18.98 -3.30 -3.20
N ALA A 63 19.51 -2.10 -3.02
CA ALA A 63 20.17 -1.33 -4.09
C ALA A 63 21.36 -2.07 -4.70
N GLY A 64 22.09 -2.87 -3.92
CA GLY A 64 23.20 -3.69 -4.38
C GLY A 64 22.80 -4.88 -5.26
N LYS A 65 21.52 -5.21 -5.40
CA LYS A 65 21.07 -6.34 -6.24
C LYS A 65 21.16 -6.01 -7.73
N TRP A 66 21.66 -6.95 -8.53
CA TRP A 66 21.89 -6.76 -9.97
C TRP A 66 20.61 -6.35 -10.73
N TRP A 67 19.45 -6.86 -10.35
CA TRP A 67 18.15 -6.57 -10.95
C TRP A 67 17.60 -5.15 -10.61
N MET A 68 18.19 -4.48 -9.60
CA MET A 68 17.87 -3.08 -9.27
C MET A 68 18.59 -2.06 -10.16
N LYS A 69 19.69 -2.45 -10.81
CA LYS A 69 20.51 -1.53 -11.63
C LYS A 69 19.70 -0.72 -12.66
N PRO A 70 18.78 -1.32 -13.45
CA PRO A 70 17.98 -0.55 -14.40
C PRO A 70 17.12 0.54 -13.73
N PHE A 71 16.55 0.23 -12.55
CA PHE A 71 15.75 1.20 -11.80
C PHE A 71 16.60 2.33 -11.21
N LEU A 72 17.79 2.01 -10.69
CA LEU A 72 18.72 3.00 -10.15
C LEU A 72 19.20 4.01 -11.23
N GLY A 73 19.25 3.59 -12.49
CA GLY A 73 19.57 4.47 -13.62
C GLY A 73 18.39 5.35 -14.09
N LEU A 74 17.16 5.05 -13.63
CA LEU A 74 15.94 5.72 -14.08
C LEU A 74 15.31 6.64 -13.03
N ALA A 75 15.72 6.54 -11.78
CA ALA A 75 15.13 7.29 -10.66
C ALA A 75 16.23 7.86 -9.76
N THR A 76 15.96 9.02 -9.19
CA THR A 76 16.80 9.57 -8.12
C THR A 76 16.65 8.71 -6.88
N VAL A 77 17.77 8.26 -6.32
CA VAL A 77 17.78 7.31 -5.20
C VAL A 77 18.57 7.86 -4.03
N PHE A 78 17.99 7.76 -2.84
CA PHE A 78 18.66 7.99 -1.56
C PHE A 78 18.87 6.64 -0.86
N LEU A 79 20.12 6.29 -0.61
CA LEU A 79 20.46 5.03 0.02
C LEU A 79 20.31 5.11 1.54
N VAL A 80 19.50 4.23 2.10
CA VAL A 80 19.26 4.12 3.55
C VAL A 80 19.78 2.79 4.05
N ASP A 81 20.71 2.83 4.99
CA ASP A 81 21.13 1.65 5.73
C ASP A 81 20.32 1.56 7.04
N PRO A 82 19.42 0.59 7.19
CA PRO A 82 18.58 0.46 8.38
C PRO A 82 19.37 0.09 9.63
N THR A 83 20.58 -0.43 9.48
CA THR A 83 21.47 -0.80 10.59
C THR A 83 22.31 0.39 11.08
N HIS A 84 22.43 1.44 10.27
CA HIS A 84 23.27 2.60 10.58
C HIS A 84 22.41 3.83 10.95
N PRO A 85 22.43 4.29 12.22
CA PRO A 85 21.59 5.41 12.67
C PRO A 85 21.80 6.72 11.90
N MET A 86 23.02 6.94 11.36
CA MET A 86 23.35 8.13 10.58
C MET A 86 22.59 8.20 9.26
N SER A 87 22.20 7.06 8.66
CA SER A 87 21.40 7.04 7.43
C SER A 87 20.05 7.75 7.59
N LEU A 88 19.37 7.52 8.71
CA LEU A 88 18.11 8.21 9.00
C LEU A 88 18.34 9.71 9.27
N LYS A 89 19.43 10.06 9.94
CA LYS A 89 19.78 11.46 10.17
C LYS A 89 20.06 12.21 8.87
N ASN A 90 20.79 11.58 7.96
CA ASN A 90 21.06 12.13 6.63
C ASN A 90 19.76 12.28 5.82
N LEU A 91 18.83 11.34 5.91
CA LEU A 91 17.52 11.43 5.25
C LEU A 91 16.68 12.56 5.82
N ILE A 92 16.68 12.78 7.14
CA ILE A 92 16.04 13.93 7.80
C ILE A 92 16.62 15.24 7.23
N HIS A 93 17.95 15.35 7.20
CA HIS A 93 18.59 16.53 6.66
C HIS A 93 18.28 16.76 5.18
N TYR A 94 18.25 15.70 4.37
CA TYR A 94 17.87 15.78 2.96
C TYR A 94 16.44 16.32 2.77
N LEU A 95 15.47 15.85 3.57
CA LEU A 95 14.09 16.35 3.56
C LEU A 95 13.99 17.83 3.97
N GLN A 96 14.83 18.27 4.91
CA GLN A 96 14.85 19.67 5.38
C GLN A 96 15.28 20.69 4.30
N HIS A 97 15.81 20.21 3.15
CA HIS A 97 16.09 21.03 1.97
C HIS A 97 14.91 21.09 0.99
N ASP A 98 13.68 20.94 1.48
CA ASP A 98 12.44 21.03 0.72
C ASP A 98 12.39 20.05 -0.47
N THR A 99 12.77 18.80 -0.20
CA THR A 99 12.78 17.72 -1.16
C THR A 99 11.56 16.79 -0.97
N LYS A 100 11.18 16.08 -2.05
CA LYS A 100 10.15 15.05 -2.02
C LYS A 100 10.80 13.67 -2.01
N VAL A 101 10.62 12.93 -0.94
CA VAL A 101 11.17 11.58 -0.78
C VAL A 101 10.05 10.57 -0.65
N LEU A 102 10.17 9.46 -1.37
CA LEU A 102 9.26 8.34 -1.27
C LEU A 102 9.92 7.18 -0.53
N ILE A 103 9.21 6.64 0.42
CA ILE A 103 9.62 5.47 1.19
C ILE A 103 8.47 4.46 1.31
N PHE A 104 8.81 3.18 1.32
CA PHE A 104 7.89 2.11 1.70
C PHE A 104 8.15 1.75 3.16
N PRO A 105 7.28 2.19 4.12
CA PRO A 105 7.55 2.04 5.55
C PRO A 105 7.59 0.58 6.02
N GLU A 106 7.07 -0.34 5.22
CA GLU A 106 7.12 -1.79 5.44
C GLU A 106 8.53 -2.37 5.23
N GLY A 107 9.42 -1.64 4.53
CA GLY A 107 10.79 -2.06 4.22
C GLY A 107 10.93 -3.28 3.32
N ARG A 108 9.82 -3.87 2.89
CA ARG A 108 9.77 -5.05 2.00
C ARG A 108 8.42 -5.19 1.32
N ILE A 109 8.39 -5.91 0.19
CA ILE A 109 7.13 -6.31 -0.46
C ILE A 109 6.38 -7.29 0.44
N THR A 110 5.07 -7.06 0.62
CA THR A 110 4.20 -7.93 1.43
C THR A 110 4.21 -9.37 0.93
N THR A 111 4.21 -10.29 1.89
CA THR A 111 4.10 -11.75 1.64
C THR A 111 2.74 -12.31 2.07
N THR A 112 1.88 -11.48 2.65
CA THR A 112 0.53 -11.86 3.12
C THR A 112 -0.58 -11.21 2.32
N GLY A 113 -0.25 -10.16 1.51
CA GLY A 113 -1.23 -9.35 0.80
C GLY A 113 -1.90 -8.27 1.65
N SER A 114 -1.56 -8.21 2.94
CA SER A 114 -1.99 -7.19 3.90
C SER A 114 -0.83 -6.26 4.25
N LEU A 115 -1.13 -5.17 4.95
CA LEU A 115 -0.14 -4.25 5.49
C LEU A 115 0.80 -5.02 6.44
N MET A 116 2.09 -4.88 6.20
CA MET A 116 3.12 -5.50 7.03
C MET A 116 3.50 -4.56 8.19
N LYS A 117 4.43 -5.00 9.04
CA LYS A 117 4.96 -4.18 10.11
C LYS A 117 5.55 -2.88 9.56
N ILE A 118 5.12 -1.75 10.12
CA ILE A 118 5.68 -0.42 9.85
C ILE A 118 6.88 -0.18 10.76
N TYR A 119 7.99 0.26 10.18
CA TYR A 119 9.19 0.54 10.94
C TYR A 119 9.18 1.94 11.55
N ASP A 120 9.43 2.04 12.85
CA ASP A 120 9.42 3.29 13.62
C ASP A 120 10.36 4.37 13.07
N GLY A 121 11.41 3.95 12.35
CA GLY A 121 12.38 4.86 11.76
C GLY A 121 11.76 5.85 10.77
N THR A 122 10.79 5.41 9.98
CA THR A 122 10.10 6.27 9.00
C THR A 122 9.25 7.34 9.70
N GLY A 123 8.52 6.96 10.75
CA GLY A 123 7.76 7.92 11.57
C GLY A 123 8.67 8.97 12.22
N MET A 124 9.83 8.53 12.71
CA MET A 124 10.85 9.45 13.28
C MET A 124 11.42 10.40 12.22
N VAL A 125 11.62 9.94 10.98
CA VAL A 125 12.07 10.80 9.88
C VAL A 125 11.04 11.90 9.62
N ALA A 126 9.76 11.57 9.53
CA ALA A 126 8.69 12.55 9.35
C ALA A 126 8.65 13.59 10.49
N ASP A 127 8.62 13.12 11.75
CA ASP A 127 8.56 13.97 12.94
C ASP A 127 9.78 14.91 13.07
N LYS A 128 10.98 14.44 12.70
CA LYS A 128 12.21 15.22 12.86
C LYS A 128 12.54 16.13 11.68
N SER A 129 12.09 15.79 10.48
CA SER A 129 12.28 16.62 9.29
C SER A 129 11.22 17.72 9.18
N ASP A 130 10.15 17.64 9.96
CA ASP A 130 8.97 18.51 9.84
C ASP A 130 8.36 18.44 8.43
N ALA A 131 8.41 17.25 7.81
CA ALA A 131 7.88 17.02 6.49
C ALA A 131 6.40 16.67 6.53
N MET A 132 5.65 17.18 5.54
CA MET A 132 4.30 16.68 5.29
C MET A 132 4.36 15.22 4.86
N ILE A 133 3.50 14.38 5.42
CA ILE A 133 3.34 13.01 4.96
C ILE A 133 2.24 12.97 3.92
N LEU A 134 2.55 12.36 2.78
CA LEU A 134 1.59 12.12 1.71
C LEU A 134 1.36 10.62 1.57
N PRO A 135 0.24 10.09 2.10
CA PRO A 135 -0.07 8.67 1.99
C PRO A 135 -0.57 8.32 0.60
N ILE A 136 -0.03 7.25 0.01
CA ILE A 136 -0.46 6.74 -1.30
C ILE A 136 -0.76 5.24 -1.18
N GLN A 137 -2.01 4.87 -1.41
CA GLN A 137 -2.44 3.48 -1.48
C GLN A 137 -2.33 2.95 -2.91
N ILE A 138 -1.61 1.86 -3.08
CA ILE A 138 -1.52 1.12 -4.33
C ILE A 138 -2.44 -0.09 -4.24
N THR A 139 -3.46 -0.15 -5.09
CA THR A 139 -4.37 -1.30 -5.18
C THR A 139 -4.24 -1.98 -6.54
N GLY A 140 -4.47 -3.29 -6.58
CA GLY A 140 -4.39 -4.09 -7.82
C GLY A 140 -3.01 -4.66 -8.12
N ALA A 141 -1.92 -3.96 -7.83
CA ALA A 141 -0.55 -4.41 -8.14
C ALA A 141 -0.18 -5.75 -7.47
N LYS A 142 -0.75 -6.05 -6.30
CA LYS A 142 -0.56 -7.33 -5.60
C LYS A 142 -1.04 -8.56 -6.38
N TYR A 143 -1.92 -8.40 -7.37
CA TYR A 143 -2.41 -9.49 -8.20
C TYR A 143 -1.59 -9.71 -9.47
N THR A 144 -0.50 -8.99 -9.66
CA THR A 144 0.42 -9.17 -10.78
C THR A 144 1.44 -10.29 -10.51
N PRO A 145 2.02 -10.91 -11.55
CA PRO A 145 3.12 -11.86 -11.39
C PRO A 145 4.37 -11.27 -10.72
N PHE A 146 4.43 -9.94 -10.61
CA PHE A 146 5.52 -9.20 -9.96
C PHE A 146 5.34 -9.06 -8.43
N SER A 147 4.27 -9.63 -7.86
CA SER A 147 4.06 -9.71 -6.42
C SER A 147 4.72 -10.98 -5.83
N LYS A 148 4.81 -11.03 -4.51
CA LYS A 148 5.27 -12.23 -3.77
C LYS A 148 4.11 -13.11 -3.29
N LEU A 149 2.94 -13.01 -3.93
CA LEU A 149 1.70 -13.66 -3.46
C LEU A 149 1.31 -14.86 -4.33
N SER A 150 2.26 -15.45 -5.07
CA SER A 150 2.04 -16.69 -5.81
C SER A 150 1.57 -17.79 -4.84
N GLY A 151 0.48 -18.50 -5.22
CA GLY A 151 -0.14 -19.52 -4.36
C GLY A 151 -1.10 -18.98 -3.29
N ILE A 152 -1.08 -17.67 -2.98
CA ILE A 152 -1.97 -17.04 -1.99
C ILE A 152 -3.14 -16.33 -2.68
N VAL A 153 -2.87 -15.66 -3.79
CA VAL A 153 -3.90 -14.97 -4.59
C VAL A 153 -3.84 -15.44 -6.03
N ARG A 154 -4.95 -15.34 -6.76
CA ARG A 154 -4.97 -15.57 -8.19
C ARG A 154 -4.24 -14.45 -8.92
N LEU A 155 -3.05 -14.73 -9.44
CA LEU A 155 -2.26 -13.78 -10.22
C LEU A 155 -2.89 -13.55 -11.61
N ARG A 156 -2.77 -12.33 -12.11
CA ARG A 156 -3.22 -11.89 -13.43
C ARG A 156 -2.13 -11.01 -14.06
N TRP A 157 -1.95 -11.14 -15.36
CA TRP A 157 -0.91 -10.37 -16.05
C TRP A 157 -1.19 -8.87 -16.03
N PHE A 158 -2.44 -8.47 -16.25
CA PHE A 158 -2.83 -7.06 -16.41
C PHE A 158 -4.08 -6.71 -15.59
N PRO A 159 -4.03 -6.81 -14.25
CA PRO A 159 -5.12 -6.32 -13.40
C PRO A 159 -5.19 -4.79 -13.47
N LYS A 160 -6.37 -4.21 -13.26
CA LYS A 160 -6.49 -2.77 -13.06
C LYS A 160 -5.69 -2.36 -11.80
N ILE A 161 -4.92 -1.27 -11.90
CA ILE A 161 -4.16 -0.71 -10.77
C ILE A 161 -4.69 0.69 -10.49
N THR A 162 -4.91 1.00 -9.22
CA THR A 162 -5.30 2.34 -8.77
C THR A 162 -4.28 2.86 -7.77
N LEU A 163 -3.87 4.11 -7.96
CA LEU A 163 -3.05 4.88 -7.04
C LEU A 163 -3.95 5.90 -6.37
N THR A 164 -4.26 5.72 -5.09
CA THR A 164 -5.09 6.65 -4.32
C THR A 164 -4.20 7.51 -3.45
N ILE A 165 -4.15 8.81 -3.74
CA ILE A 165 -3.38 9.80 -2.99
C ILE A 165 -4.31 10.42 -1.96
N LEU A 166 -4.03 10.21 -0.69
CA LEU A 166 -4.82 10.73 0.42
C LEU A 166 -4.38 12.14 0.82
N PRO A 167 -5.20 12.89 1.56
CA PRO A 167 -4.84 14.21 2.04
C PRO A 167 -3.50 14.18 2.80
N PRO A 168 -2.63 15.18 2.58
CA PRO A 168 -1.38 15.30 3.31
C PRO A 168 -1.66 15.56 4.79
N THR A 169 -0.84 14.97 5.64
CA THR A 169 -0.95 15.10 7.10
C THR A 169 0.40 15.35 7.74
N HIS A 170 0.40 15.82 8.96
CA HIS A 170 1.62 16.10 9.71
C HIS A 170 1.74 15.15 10.89
N ILE A 171 2.90 14.53 11.08
CA ILE A 171 3.19 13.74 12.29
C ILE A 171 3.98 14.60 13.25
N GLN A 172 3.43 14.81 14.43
CA GLN A 172 4.10 15.43 15.55
C GLN A 172 3.99 14.54 16.79
N ALA A 173 5.10 13.93 17.17
CA ALA A 173 5.15 13.26 18.46
C ALA A 173 5.09 14.29 19.61
N ARG A 174 4.54 13.89 20.75
CA ARG A 174 4.46 14.75 21.93
C ARG A 174 5.84 15.33 22.27
N LYS A 175 5.89 16.63 22.53
CA LYS A 175 7.15 17.38 22.77
C LYS A 175 7.93 16.86 23.97
N GLU A 176 7.23 16.31 24.97
CA GLU A 176 7.80 15.78 26.21
C GLU A 176 8.56 14.46 25.99
N LEU A 177 8.28 13.76 24.86
CA LEU A 177 8.94 12.50 24.55
C LEU A 177 10.30 12.73 23.92
N THR A 178 11.28 11.98 24.39
CA THR A 178 12.66 12.03 23.89
C THR A 178 13.17 10.64 23.49
N GLY A 179 14.24 10.61 22.71
CA GLY A 179 14.97 9.40 22.38
C GLY A 179 14.09 8.27 21.81
N LYS A 180 14.19 7.09 22.44
CA LYS A 180 13.48 5.87 22.00
C LYS A 180 11.95 6.01 22.08
N ASN A 181 11.42 6.69 23.10
CA ASN A 181 10.01 6.86 23.31
C ASN A 181 9.37 7.75 22.22
N ARG A 182 10.04 8.84 21.84
CA ARG A 182 9.61 9.70 20.74
C ARG A 182 9.60 8.95 19.42
N ARG A 183 10.67 8.19 19.13
CA ARG A 183 10.76 7.35 17.94
C ARG A 183 9.62 6.33 17.85
N LYS A 184 9.30 5.65 18.97
CA LYS A 184 8.22 4.67 19.04
C LYS A 184 6.86 5.34 18.84
N SER A 185 6.64 6.51 19.47
CA SER A 185 5.39 7.28 19.32
C SER A 185 5.17 7.72 17.87
N SER A 186 6.18 8.31 17.22
CA SER A 186 6.09 8.71 15.80
C SER A 186 5.85 7.50 14.89
N GLY A 187 6.45 6.34 15.20
CA GLY A 187 6.23 5.09 14.47
C GLY A 187 4.81 4.58 14.59
N HIS A 188 4.21 4.65 15.78
CA HIS A 188 2.80 4.26 15.99
C HIS A 188 1.85 5.18 15.22
N ILE A 189 2.04 6.50 15.28
CA ILE A 189 1.22 7.45 14.51
C ILE A 189 1.30 7.14 13.01
N LEU A 190 2.49 6.81 12.49
CA LEU A 190 2.62 6.41 11.09
C LEU A 190 1.92 5.08 10.80
N ALA A 191 2.00 4.11 11.72
CA ALA A 191 1.33 2.82 11.54
C ALA A 191 -0.19 2.96 11.52
N ASP A 192 -0.75 3.80 12.39
CA ASP A 192 -2.18 4.13 12.41
C ASP A 192 -2.58 4.82 11.10
N LEU A 193 -1.79 5.80 10.64
CA LEU A 193 -2.03 6.47 9.35
C LEU A 193 -2.03 5.49 8.16
N MET A 194 -1.10 4.52 8.15
CA MET A 194 -1.04 3.50 7.09
C MET A 194 -2.24 2.54 7.16
N ALA A 195 -2.74 2.23 8.35
CA ALA A 195 -3.96 1.43 8.53
C ALA A 195 -5.20 2.21 8.05
N ASP A 196 -5.33 3.48 8.43
CA ASP A 196 -6.39 4.38 7.97
C ASP A 196 -6.37 4.55 6.44
N MET A 197 -5.18 4.72 5.85
CA MET A 197 -4.99 4.78 4.41
C MET A 197 -5.58 3.53 3.73
N GLN A 198 -5.30 2.35 4.26
CA GLN A 198 -5.83 1.11 3.70
C GLN A 198 -7.36 1.03 3.85
N PHE A 199 -7.89 1.44 5.00
CA PHE A 199 -9.33 1.44 5.26
C PHE A 199 -10.09 2.42 4.37
N ILE A 200 -9.66 3.69 4.30
CA ILE A 200 -10.28 4.75 3.51
C ILE A 200 -10.27 4.42 2.01
N SER A 201 -9.19 3.78 1.54
CA SER A 201 -9.04 3.38 0.13
C SER A 201 -9.79 2.09 -0.22
N SER A 202 -10.36 1.41 0.77
CA SER A 202 -11.13 0.19 0.57
C SER A 202 -12.57 0.50 0.16
N PRO A 203 -13.22 -0.36 -0.66
CA PRO A 203 -14.62 -0.17 -1.04
C PRO A 203 -15.55 -0.47 0.14
N THR A 204 -15.78 0.54 1.01
CA THR A 204 -16.59 0.40 2.23
C THR A 204 -18.10 0.43 1.98
N ARG A 205 -18.54 0.91 0.79
CA ARG A 205 -19.96 1.04 0.43
C ARG A 205 -20.49 -0.19 -0.31
N GLN A 206 -20.18 -1.38 0.20
CA GLN A 206 -20.69 -2.62 -0.36
C GLN A 206 -21.13 -3.57 0.74
N THR A 207 -22.11 -4.42 0.43
CA THR A 207 -22.55 -5.46 1.37
C THR A 207 -21.47 -6.54 1.53
N ILE A 208 -21.54 -7.30 2.64
CA ILE A 208 -20.66 -8.46 2.86
C ILE A 208 -20.81 -9.46 1.69
N PHE A 209 -22.04 -9.67 1.20
CA PHE A 209 -22.28 -10.55 0.07
C PHE A 209 -21.63 -10.06 -1.23
N ALA A 210 -21.71 -8.75 -1.52
CA ALA A 210 -21.02 -8.16 -2.67
C ALA A 210 -19.48 -8.30 -2.54
N SER A 211 -18.95 -8.16 -1.33
CA SER A 211 -17.51 -8.39 -1.05
C SER A 211 -17.13 -9.84 -1.31
N LEU A 212 -17.98 -10.81 -0.92
CA LEU A 212 -17.78 -12.23 -1.17
C LEU A 212 -17.76 -12.54 -2.67
N LEU A 213 -18.70 -11.96 -3.46
CA LEU A 213 -18.72 -12.11 -4.92
C LEU A 213 -17.46 -11.52 -5.57
N ASN A 214 -17.00 -10.36 -5.11
CA ASN A 214 -15.75 -9.75 -5.58
C ASN A 214 -14.54 -10.62 -5.27
N ALA A 215 -14.46 -11.16 -4.05
CA ALA A 215 -13.40 -12.07 -3.65
C ALA A 215 -13.39 -13.36 -4.51
N ARG A 216 -14.57 -13.94 -4.78
CA ARG A 216 -14.72 -15.06 -5.72
C ARG A 216 -14.18 -14.72 -7.11
N HIS A 217 -14.49 -13.51 -7.61
CA HIS A 217 -13.99 -13.06 -8.92
C HIS A 217 -12.45 -12.94 -8.93
N ILE A 218 -11.87 -12.47 -7.82
CA ILE A 218 -10.42 -12.28 -7.67
C ILE A 218 -9.70 -13.61 -7.52
N HIS A 219 -10.16 -14.49 -6.63
CA HIS A 219 -9.46 -15.71 -6.25
C HIS A 219 -9.88 -16.94 -7.06
N GLY A 220 -11.08 -16.91 -7.66
CA GLY A 220 -11.70 -18.02 -8.37
C GLY A 220 -12.63 -18.83 -7.48
N GLY A 221 -13.71 -19.36 -8.08
CA GLY A 221 -14.79 -20.02 -7.34
C GLY A 221 -14.38 -21.29 -6.58
N LYS A 222 -13.34 -21.98 -7.04
CA LYS A 222 -12.82 -23.21 -6.43
C LYS A 222 -11.82 -22.95 -5.30
N HIS A 223 -11.39 -21.70 -5.07
CA HIS A 223 -10.47 -21.37 -3.99
C HIS A 223 -11.16 -21.56 -2.64
N PHE A 224 -10.50 -22.22 -1.69
CA PHE A 224 -11.00 -22.41 -0.34
C PHE A 224 -10.94 -21.11 0.46
N VAL A 225 -12.02 -20.78 1.17
CA VAL A 225 -12.19 -19.48 1.86
C VAL A 225 -12.50 -19.66 3.35
N ALA A 226 -13.07 -20.79 3.74
CA ALA A 226 -13.43 -21.09 5.12
C ALA A 226 -13.24 -22.58 5.40
N GLU A 227 -13.05 -22.90 6.64
CA GLU A 227 -12.95 -24.26 7.16
C GLU A 227 -13.68 -24.30 8.50
N ASP A 228 -14.45 -25.34 8.73
CA ASP A 228 -15.16 -25.55 9.99
C ASP A 228 -14.29 -26.33 11.01
N LEU A 229 -14.83 -26.55 12.20
CA LEU A 229 -14.17 -27.33 13.26
C LEU A 229 -13.88 -28.79 12.87
N GLU A 230 -14.65 -29.34 11.93
CA GLU A 230 -14.46 -30.69 11.40
C GLU A 230 -13.46 -30.72 10.24
N ARG A 231 -12.78 -29.55 9.94
CA ARG A 231 -11.82 -29.37 8.86
C ARG A 231 -12.40 -29.71 7.47
N LYS A 232 -13.67 -29.35 7.26
CA LYS A 232 -14.34 -29.44 5.95
C LYS A 232 -14.16 -28.10 5.21
N PRO A 233 -13.24 -28.01 4.24
CA PRO A 233 -12.99 -26.78 3.56
C PRO A 233 -14.16 -26.39 2.65
N LEU A 234 -14.53 -25.10 2.66
CA LEU A 234 -15.55 -24.51 1.79
C LEU A 234 -14.87 -23.63 0.73
N SER A 235 -15.18 -23.91 -0.52
CA SER A 235 -14.81 -23.02 -1.62
C SER A 235 -15.76 -21.81 -1.70
N TYR A 236 -15.35 -20.75 -2.43
CA TYR A 236 -16.23 -19.60 -2.68
C TYR A 236 -17.57 -20.03 -3.31
N ASP A 237 -17.54 -20.93 -4.31
CA ASP A 237 -18.77 -21.40 -4.97
C ASP A 237 -19.67 -22.12 -3.97
N ALA A 238 -19.12 -22.99 -3.14
CA ALA A 238 -19.88 -23.72 -2.12
C ALA A 238 -20.46 -22.77 -1.06
N LEU A 239 -19.66 -21.82 -0.58
CA LEU A 239 -20.10 -20.83 0.41
C LEU A 239 -21.25 -19.96 -0.15
N ILE A 240 -21.11 -19.42 -1.37
CA ILE A 240 -22.13 -18.59 -2.01
C ILE A 240 -23.43 -19.39 -2.19
N THR A 241 -23.34 -20.63 -2.68
CA THR A 241 -24.53 -21.50 -2.87
C THR A 241 -25.25 -21.71 -1.53
N ARG A 242 -24.52 -22.06 -0.46
CA ARG A 242 -25.12 -22.24 0.87
C ARG A 242 -25.73 -20.95 1.42
N THR A 243 -25.05 -19.79 1.23
CA THR A 243 -25.56 -18.48 1.64
C THR A 243 -26.89 -18.15 0.92
N LEU A 244 -27.00 -18.43 -0.38
CA LEU A 244 -28.23 -18.20 -1.15
C LEU A 244 -29.36 -19.12 -0.66
N ILE A 245 -29.08 -20.40 -0.39
CA ILE A 245 -30.08 -21.37 0.15
C ILE A 245 -30.61 -20.89 1.51
N ILE A 246 -29.71 -20.54 2.42
CA ILE A 246 -30.07 -20.03 3.76
C ILE A 246 -30.83 -18.71 3.64
N GLY A 247 -30.37 -17.78 2.81
CA GLY A 247 -31.01 -16.49 2.58
C GLY A 247 -32.44 -16.66 2.04
N HIS A 248 -32.65 -17.60 1.09
CA HIS A 248 -34.00 -17.91 0.60
C HIS A 248 -34.90 -18.52 1.69
N ALA A 249 -34.36 -19.36 2.55
CA ALA A 249 -35.11 -19.90 3.68
C ALA A 249 -35.49 -18.81 4.70
N LEU A 250 -34.55 -17.92 5.04
CA LEU A 250 -34.77 -16.81 5.96
C LEU A 250 -35.80 -15.81 5.45
N GLN A 251 -35.82 -15.49 4.16
CA GLN A 251 -36.82 -14.59 3.55
C GLN A 251 -38.28 -15.01 3.79
N LYS A 252 -38.51 -16.31 4.07
CA LYS A 252 -39.85 -16.82 4.35
C LYS A 252 -40.33 -16.56 5.79
N ILE A 253 -39.40 -16.26 6.70
CA ILE A 253 -39.68 -16.15 8.12
C ILE A 253 -39.27 -14.79 8.71
N THR A 254 -38.64 -13.91 7.91
CA THR A 254 -38.19 -12.59 8.34
C THR A 254 -38.75 -11.48 7.45
N GLN A 255 -38.85 -10.27 7.98
CA GLN A 255 -39.22 -9.09 7.24
C GLN A 255 -38.01 -8.23 6.86
N PRO A 256 -38.09 -7.38 5.82
CA PRO A 256 -37.02 -6.44 5.50
C PRO A 256 -36.66 -5.56 6.70
N ASN A 257 -35.35 -5.45 7.00
CA ASN A 257 -34.78 -4.72 8.14
C ASN A 257 -35.04 -5.34 9.53
N GLU A 258 -35.48 -6.57 9.60
CA GLU A 258 -35.55 -7.33 10.86
C GLU A 258 -34.17 -7.90 11.19
N ASN A 259 -33.77 -7.78 12.47
CA ASN A 259 -32.56 -8.44 12.98
C ASN A 259 -32.86 -9.92 13.25
N VAL A 260 -31.99 -10.79 12.73
CA VAL A 260 -32.11 -12.26 12.82
C VAL A 260 -31.01 -12.80 13.71
#